data_adda1eae8ff37848019a1d67a48a0678
#
_entry.id   adda1eae8ff37848019a1d67a48a0678
#
_cell.length_a   1.000
_cell.length_b   1.000
_cell.length_c   1.000
_cell.angle_alpha   90.00
_cell.angle_beta   90.00
_cell.angle_gamma   90.00
#
_symmetry.space_group_name_H-M   'P 1'
#
loop_
_entity.id
_entity.type
_entity.pdbx_description
1 polymer ?
#
loop_
_entity_poly.entity_id
_entity_poly.type
_entity_poly.pdbx_seq_one_letter_code
_entity_poly.pdbx_strand_id
1 'polypeptide(L)'
;MKRIFFFLMIFFLVLSCQSNKESGQEEWHELFNGKDLTGWYTWQKAPEPGSAVEGISRDENGNYLEPIGKNRDPLNVFTVVSEEGQPAIRISGETFGILVTENFYENYHLQLEFKWGDEKYPPRENELMDSGVLYHSMGPEGAWGGVWMKSLECQVMEQACGDFICVDTTFADIPAVKPSPDARFQYRVGAEKVTFGPEQGYCRKDEDHEKPVGHWNLLEIYTFGNESIHVINGEINMHAYNLRYQENGREVPLTRGKIQLQSEGAEIFYRNIQITPITEFPGRF
;
A
#
# COMPACT_ATOMS: atom_id res chain seq x y z
N MET A 1 -14.69 14.51 -89.94
CA MET A 1 -15.46 14.17 -88.77
C MET A 1 -14.53 13.47 -87.81
N LYS A 2 -14.02 14.18 -86.81
CA LYS A 2 -13.13 13.62 -85.76
C LYS A 2 -13.99 13.35 -84.54
N ARG A 3 -14.05 12.09 -84.09
CA ARG A 3 -14.70 11.68 -82.84
C ARG A 3 -13.69 11.78 -81.72
N ILE A 4 -13.98 12.63 -80.75
CA ILE A 4 -13.23 12.77 -79.52
C ILE A 4 -13.85 11.82 -78.48
N PHE A 5 -13.05 10.86 -77.97
CA PHE A 5 -13.43 9.98 -76.89
C PHE A 5 -12.99 10.65 -75.56
N PHE A 6 -13.97 10.97 -74.72
CA PHE A 6 -13.72 11.45 -73.29
C PHE A 6 -13.58 10.22 -72.40
N PHE A 7 -12.40 10.04 -71.81
CA PHE A 7 -12.16 9.03 -70.83
C PHE A 7 -12.49 9.65 -69.43
N LEU A 8 -13.54 9.14 -68.79
CA LEU A 8 -13.93 9.54 -67.43
C LEU A 8 -13.11 8.70 -66.47
N MET A 9 -12.13 9.32 -65.79
CA MET A 9 -11.30 8.68 -64.77
C MET A 9 -12.02 8.84 -63.42
N ILE A 10 -12.64 7.75 -62.93
CA ILE A 10 -13.28 7.70 -61.63
C ILE A 10 -12.18 7.48 -60.58
N PHE A 11 -11.92 8.51 -59.75
CA PHE A 11 -11.03 8.44 -58.60
C PHE A 11 -11.81 7.82 -57.43
N PHE A 12 -11.50 6.58 -57.05
CA PHE A 12 -11.96 6.01 -55.78
C PHE A 12 -11.12 6.57 -54.63
N LEU A 13 -11.72 7.51 -53.86
CA LEU A 13 -11.19 7.93 -52.55
C LEU A 13 -11.44 6.80 -51.54
N VAL A 14 -10.41 6.01 -51.28
CA VAL A 14 -10.42 5.08 -50.15
C VAL A 14 -10.23 5.93 -48.86
N LEU A 15 -11.32 6.24 -48.18
CA LEU A 15 -11.23 6.75 -46.79
C LEU A 15 -10.72 5.62 -45.92
N SER A 16 -9.42 5.65 -45.60
CA SER A 16 -8.83 4.87 -44.52
C SER A 16 -9.30 5.50 -43.20
N CYS A 17 -10.28 4.88 -42.54
CA CYS A 17 -10.53 5.13 -41.13
C CYS A 17 -9.32 4.63 -40.34
N GLN A 18 -8.36 5.51 -40.06
CA GLN A 18 -7.43 5.32 -38.95
C GLN A 18 -8.23 5.53 -37.68
N SER A 19 -8.54 4.44 -36.99
CA SER A 19 -8.91 4.51 -35.60
C SER A 19 -7.70 5.04 -34.81
N ASN A 20 -7.69 6.32 -34.51
CA ASN A 20 -6.84 6.83 -33.46
C ASN A 20 -7.26 6.07 -32.19
N LYS A 21 -6.46 5.10 -31.74
CA LYS A 21 -6.40 4.77 -30.33
C LYS A 21 -5.92 6.04 -29.65
N GLU A 22 -6.86 6.81 -29.09
CA GLU A 22 -6.51 7.78 -28.07
C GLU A 22 -5.73 6.99 -27.02
N SER A 23 -4.47 7.34 -26.83
CA SER A 23 -3.72 6.94 -25.65
C SER A 23 -4.48 7.56 -24.48
N GLY A 24 -5.33 6.77 -23.82
CA GLY A 24 -6.01 7.20 -22.63
C GLY A 24 -4.94 7.69 -21.66
N GLN A 25 -4.91 8.99 -21.38
CA GLN A 25 -4.14 9.51 -20.28
C GLN A 25 -4.66 8.80 -19.04
N GLU A 26 -3.78 8.14 -18.30
CA GLU A 26 -4.10 7.59 -16.99
C GLU A 26 -4.64 8.74 -16.14
N GLU A 27 -5.90 8.65 -15.73
CA GLU A 27 -6.54 9.68 -14.90
C GLU A 27 -6.19 9.39 -13.44
N TRP A 28 -5.17 10.09 -12.95
CA TRP A 28 -4.74 10.00 -11.56
C TRP A 28 -5.68 10.76 -10.63
N HIS A 29 -6.05 10.12 -9.54
CA HIS A 29 -6.84 10.70 -8.46
C HIS A 29 -5.96 10.85 -7.23
N GLU A 30 -5.81 12.09 -6.76
CA GLU A 30 -5.10 12.39 -5.53
C GLU A 30 -5.86 11.84 -4.33
N LEU A 31 -5.23 10.97 -3.54
CA LEU A 31 -5.77 10.48 -2.27
C LEU A 31 -5.42 11.43 -1.11
N PHE A 32 -4.39 12.24 -1.27
CA PHE A 32 -4.01 13.30 -0.34
C PHE A 32 -4.09 14.66 -1.04
N ASN A 33 -4.94 15.54 -0.54
CA ASN A 33 -5.23 16.84 -1.15
C ASN A 33 -4.17 17.93 -0.83
N GLY A 34 -3.12 17.60 -0.07
CA GLY A 34 -2.06 18.53 0.32
C GLY A 34 -2.46 19.55 1.39
N LYS A 35 -3.66 19.49 1.99
CA LYS A 35 -4.17 20.48 2.95
C LYS A 35 -4.59 19.89 4.27
N ASP A 36 -5.31 18.79 4.23
CA ASP A 36 -5.89 18.10 5.38
C ASP A 36 -6.07 16.59 5.09
N LEU A 37 -6.58 15.87 6.06
CA LEU A 37 -6.84 14.42 5.96
C LEU A 37 -8.26 14.10 5.45
N THR A 38 -8.92 14.99 4.72
CA THR A 38 -10.22 14.71 4.08
C THR A 38 -10.11 13.49 3.18
N GLY A 39 -11.04 12.55 3.31
CA GLY A 39 -11.01 11.24 2.62
C GLY A 39 -10.31 10.13 3.39
N TRP A 40 -9.77 10.47 4.58
CA TRP A 40 -9.12 9.55 5.50
C TRP A 40 -9.75 9.60 6.88
N TYR A 41 -9.57 8.53 7.66
CA TYR A 41 -9.87 8.50 9.09
C TYR A 41 -8.77 7.77 9.85
N THR A 42 -8.66 8.03 11.16
CA THR A 42 -7.66 7.39 12.03
C THR A 42 -8.28 6.28 12.85
N TRP A 43 -7.46 5.29 13.19
CA TRP A 43 -7.68 4.36 14.29
C TRP A 43 -6.37 4.18 15.03
N GLN A 44 -6.41 4.25 16.36
CA GLN A 44 -5.24 4.04 17.21
C GLN A 44 -5.58 3.04 18.30
N LYS A 45 -4.65 2.10 18.60
CA LYS A 45 -4.79 1.15 19.71
C LYS A 45 -4.75 1.86 21.06
N ALA A 46 -4.83 1.11 22.16
CA ALA A 46 -4.54 1.62 23.49
C ALA A 46 -3.10 2.14 23.53
N PRO A 47 -2.87 3.33 24.12
CA PRO A 47 -1.52 3.89 24.22
C PRO A 47 -0.60 2.98 25.04
N GLU A 48 0.70 3.11 24.84
CA GLU A 48 1.68 2.42 25.66
C GLU A 48 1.62 2.92 27.13
N PRO A 49 1.89 2.04 28.11
CA PRO A 49 2.03 2.46 29.50
C PRO A 49 3.04 3.60 29.62
N GLY A 50 2.66 4.68 30.30
CA GLY A 50 3.51 5.86 30.44
C GLY A 50 3.21 7.00 29.47
N SER A 51 2.46 6.77 28.40
CA SER A 51 1.95 7.84 27.55
C SER A 51 1.00 8.76 28.32
N ALA A 52 0.96 10.04 27.95
CA ALA A 52 0.12 11.04 28.63
C ALA A 52 -1.19 11.31 27.87
N VAL A 53 -1.99 10.25 27.61
CA VAL A 53 -3.28 10.40 26.92
C VAL A 53 -4.40 10.54 27.96
N GLU A 54 -5.13 11.65 27.87
CA GLU A 54 -6.28 11.93 28.72
C GLU A 54 -7.59 11.31 28.19
N GLY A 55 -8.56 11.10 29.10
CA GLY A 55 -9.92 10.66 28.73
C GLY A 55 -10.03 9.18 28.34
N ILE A 56 -9.01 8.37 28.63
CA ILE A 56 -9.05 6.92 28.53
C ILE A 56 -8.82 6.30 29.91
N SER A 57 -9.69 5.38 30.31
CA SER A 57 -9.60 4.69 31.62
C SER A 57 -8.32 3.85 31.71
N ARG A 58 -7.77 3.82 32.94
CA ARG A 58 -6.59 2.99 33.26
C ARG A 58 -6.91 2.01 34.40
N ASP A 59 -6.20 0.89 34.39
CA ASP A 59 -6.21 -0.06 35.48
C ASP A 59 -5.33 0.43 36.67
N GLU A 60 -5.29 -0.35 37.73
CA GLU A 60 -4.46 -0.06 38.93
C GLU A 60 -2.95 -0.05 38.65
N ASN A 61 -2.51 -0.65 37.55
CA ASN A 61 -1.11 -0.68 37.16
C ASN A 61 -0.77 0.43 36.11
N GLY A 62 -1.75 1.29 35.77
CA GLY A 62 -1.59 2.39 34.86
C GLY A 62 -1.73 2.01 33.38
N ASN A 63 -2.10 0.76 33.04
CA ASN A 63 -2.35 0.35 31.66
C ASN A 63 -3.68 0.91 31.17
N TYR A 64 -3.73 1.35 29.94
CA TYR A 64 -4.96 1.80 29.30
C TYR A 64 -5.89 0.60 29.00
N LEU A 65 -7.18 0.75 29.34
CA LEU A 65 -8.19 -0.30 29.20
C LEU A 65 -8.88 -0.31 27.84
N GLU A 66 -8.76 0.78 27.09
CA GLU A 66 -9.47 0.98 25.83
C GLU A 66 -8.52 1.56 24.76
N PRO A 67 -8.77 1.31 23.46
CA PRO A 67 -8.06 2.00 22.40
C PRO A 67 -8.39 3.50 22.40
N ILE A 68 -7.50 4.32 21.85
CA ILE A 68 -7.81 5.71 21.52
C ILE A 68 -9.03 5.72 20.58
N GLY A 69 -9.04 4.80 19.61
CA GLY A 69 -10.18 4.53 18.76
C GLY A 69 -10.23 5.39 17.50
N LYS A 70 -11.40 5.37 16.87
CA LYS A 70 -11.62 5.99 15.56
C LYS A 70 -11.77 7.51 15.64
N ASN A 71 -11.12 8.21 14.71
CA ASN A 71 -11.18 9.67 14.56
C ASN A 71 -10.81 10.44 15.85
N ARG A 72 -9.92 9.85 16.64
CA ARG A 72 -9.31 10.48 17.81
C ARG A 72 -7.80 10.44 17.63
N ASP A 73 -7.17 11.59 17.82
CA ASP A 73 -5.72 11.72 17.69
C ASP A 73 -5.17 12.76 18.70
N PRO A 74 -5.25 12.44 20.00
CA PRO A 74 -4.87 13.38 21.07
C PRO A 74 -3.38 13.69 21.09
N LEU A 75 -2.54 12.86 20.46
CA LEU A 75 -1.09 13.03 20.39
C LEU A 75 -0.62 13.65 19.07
N ASN A 76 -1.56 13.98 18.16
CA ASN A 76 -1.24 14.47 16.82
C ASN A 76 -0.30 13.53 16.06
N VAL A 77 -0.59 12.22 16.11
CA VAL A 77 0.17 11.17 15.42
C VAL A 77 0.09 11.36 13.92
N PHE A 78 -1.09 11.74 13.41
CA PHE A 78 -1.36 11.94 11.98
C PHE A 78 -1.60 13.42 11.70
N THR A 79 -0.62 14.10 11.11
CA THR A 79 -0.70 15.55 10.82
C THR A 79 -0.32 15.86 9.40
N VAL A 80 -0.74 17.02 8.91
CA VAL A 80 -0.27 17.55 7.62
C VAL A 80 0.78 18.63 7.92
N VAL A 81 1.92 18.48 7.30
CA VAL A 81 3.09 19.37 7.48
C VAL A 81 3.62 19.84 6.13
N SER A 82 4.55 20.80 6.16
CA SER A 82 5.37 21.15 5.00
C SER A 82 6.75 20.51 5.17
N GLU A 83 7.06 19.53 4.34
CA GLU A 83 8.35 18.84 4.34
C GLU A 83 9.11 19.17 3.06
N GLU A 84 10.30 19.79 3.21
CA GLU A 84 11.10 20.32 2.08
C GLU A 84 10.31 21.25 1.13
N GLY A 85 9.37 22.03 1.70
CA GLY A 85 8.54 22.99 0.94
C GLY A 85 7.35 22.38 0.21
N GLN A 86 7.07 21.09 0.42
CA GLN A 86 5.90 20.39 -0.14
C GLN A 86 5.00 19.84 0.98
N PRO A 87 3.67 19.77 0.76
CA PRO A 87 2.77 19.17 1.74
C PRO A 87 3.02 17.68 1.86
N ALA A 88 3.05 17.18 3.10
CA ALA A 88 3.19 15.78 3.42
C ALA A 88 2.31 15.41 4.62
N ILE A 89 1.86 14.16 4.66
CA ILE A 89 1.30 13.54 5.86
C ILE A 89 2.49 13.11 6.71
N ARG A 90 2.58 13.64 7.92
CA ARG A 90 3.53 13.18 8.94
C ARG A 90 2.81 12.20 9.84
N ILE A 91 3.38 11.03 10.02
CA ILE A 91 3.00 10.04 11.02
C ILE A 91 4.13 10.00 12.05
N SER A 92 3.84 10.39 13.31
CA SER A 92 4.88 10.49 14.32
C SER A 92 5.43 9.13 14.77
N GLY A 93 4.61 8.09 14.76
CA GLY A 93 4.95 6.78 15.32
C GLY A 93 4.69 6.64 16.81
N GLU A 94 4.31 7.68 17.51
CA GLU A 94 4.21 7.73 18.97
C GLU A 94 3.17 6.75 19.55
N THR A 95 2.13 6.44 18.80
CA THR A 95 1.14 5.40 19.14
C THR A 95 0.89 4.54 17.93
N PHE A 96 0.82 3.23 18.12
CA PHE A 96 0.46 2.31 17.06
C PHE A 96 -0.96 2.58 16.56
N GLY A 97 -1.09 2.76 15.27
CA GLY A 97 -2.35 3.13 14.65
C GLY A 97 -2.29 3.08 13.14
N ILE A 98 -3.39 3.47 12.53
CA ILE A 98 -3.57 3.50 11.08
C ILE A 98 -4.29 4.78 10.64
N LEU A 99 -3.86 5.31 9.51
CA LEU A 99 -4.58 6.29 8.72
C LEU A 99 -5.21 5.54 7.54
N VAL A 100 -6.53 5.55 7.42
CA VAL A 100 -7.29 4.66 6.52
C VAL A 100 -8.12 5.48 5.55
N THR A 101 -8.13 5.09 4.26
CA THR A 101 -9.03 5.70 3.28
C THR A 101 -10.50 5.42 3.61
N GLU A 102 -11.38 6.39 3.38
CA GLU A 102 -12.82 6.17 3.53
C GLU A 102 -13.38 5.24 2.46
N ASN A 103 -12.84 5.33 1.25
CA ASN A 103 -13.28 4.56 0.09
C ASN A 103 -12.56 3.22 -0.06
N PHE A 104 -13.20 2.32 -0.81
CA PHE A 104 -12.66 1.04 -1.25
C PHE A 104 -12.16 1.16 -2.70
N TYR A 105 -11.05 0.50 -3.00
CA TYR A 105 -10.42 0.50 -4.33
C TYR A 105 -10.23 -0.92 -4.83
N GLU A 106 -10.31 -1.10 -6.15
CA GLU A 106 -10.07 -2.37 -6.86
C GLU A 106 -9.44 -2.08 -8.23
N ASN A 107 -8.60 -2.98 -8.73
CA ASN A 107 -7.94 -2.87 -10.03
C ASN A 107 -7.29 -1.51 -10.24
N TYR A 108 -6.20 -1.25 -9.51
CA TYR A 108 -5.57 0.06 -9.49
C TYR A 108 -4.04 -0.02 -9.51
N HIS A 109 -3.44 1.10 -9.88
CA HIS A 109 -2.08 1.47 -9.60
C HIS A 109 -2.10 2.55 -8.51
N LEU A 110 -1.61 2.23 -7.33
CA LEU A 110 -1.34 3.16 -6.23
C LEU A 110 0.10 3.60 -6.30
N GLN A 111 0.35 4.90 -6.17
CA GLN A 111 1.68 5.47 -6.09
C GLN A 111 1.74 6.44 -4.92
N LEU A 112 2.85 6.40 -4.18
CA LEU A 112 3.16 7.35 -3.12
C LEU A 112 4.67 7.47 -2.92
N GLU A 113 5.10 8.56 -2.31
CA GLU A 113 6.47 8.72 -1.84
C GLU A 113 6.50 8.70 -0.31
N PHE A 114 7.52 8.05 0.26
CA PHE A 114 7.78 8.07 1.70
C PHE A 114 9.21 8.48 2.02
N LYS A 115 9.41 9.05 3.20
CA LYS A 115 10.71 9.39 3.76
C LYS A 115 10.69 9.21 5.27
N TRP A 116 11.70 8.54 5.82
CA TRP A 116 11.89 8.43 7.26
C TRP A 116 12.23 9.78 7.88
N GLY A 117 11.66 10.03 9.07
CA GLY A 117 12.06 11.13 9.95
C GLY A 117 13.17 10.72 10.90
N ASP A 118 13.30 11.46 12.00
CA ASP A 118 14.40 11.27 12.95
C ASP A 118 13.91 10.64 14.27
N GLU A 119 12.62 10.69 14.57
CA GLU A 119 12.06 10.30 15.86
C GLU A 119 11.67 8.84 15.91
N LYS A 120 11.93 8.18 17.06
CA LYS A 120 11.47 6.83 17.36
C LYS A 120 10.87 6.76 18.77
N TYR A 121 9.87 5.91 18.95
CA TYR A 121 9.08 5.83 20.16
C TYR A 121 8.98 4.40 20.72
N PRO A 122 8.81 4.25 22.06
CA PRO A 122 8.54 2.97 22.69
C PRO A 122 7.32 2.26 22.07
N PRO A 123 7.34 0.92 21.98
CA PRO A 123 8.42 0.04 22.47
C PRO A 123 9.55 -0.17 21.44
N ARG A 124 9.59 0.61 20.33
CA ARG A 124 10.49 0.37 19.18
C ARG A 124 11.62 1.40 19.05
N GLU A 125 11.89 2.20 20.04
CA GLU A 125 12.90 3.28 20.01
C GLU A 125 14.32 2.78 19.68
N ASN A 126 14.62 1.49 19.95
CA ASN A 126 15.91 0.88 19.68
C ASN A 126 15.88 -0.11 18.49
N GLU A 127 14.76 -0.21 17.78
CA GLU A 127 14.60 -1.10 16.63
C GLU A 127 14.78 -0.32 15.32
N LEU A 128 14.77 -1.04 14.19
CA LEU A 128 14.68 -0.44 12.86
C LEU A 128 13.35 0.31 12.73
N MET A 129 13.35 1.39 11.95
CA MET A 129 12.15 2.17 11.67
C MET A 129 11.13 1.30 10.96
N ASP A 130 9.86 1.40 11.37
CA ASP A 130 8.78 0.55 10.89
C ASP A 130 7.51 1.32 10.61
N SER A 131 6.91 1.02 9.48
CA SER A 131 5.62 1.47 8.98
C SER A 131 5.17 0.47 7.90
N GLY A 132 4.05 0.73 7.22
CA GLY A 132 3.56 -0.12 6.14
C GLY A 132 2.45 0.53 5.33
N VAL A 133 2.32 0.09 4.08
CA VAL A 133 1.18 0.39 3.23
C VAL A 133 0.34 -0.87 3.10
N LEU A 134 -0.78 -0.91 3.84
CA LEU A 134 -1.69 -2.03 3.81
C LEU A 134 -2.79 -1.76 2.79
N TYR A 135 -3.05 -2.75 1.95
CA TYR A 135 -4.02 -2.63 0.88
C TYR A 135 -5.03 -3.78 0.90
N HIS A 136 -6.13 -3.62 0.16
CA HIS A 136 -7.29 -4.50 0.22
C HIS A 136 -7.79 -4.71 1.65
N SER A 137 -7.69 -3.67 2.46
CA SER A 137 -8.05 -3.70 3.88
C SER A 137 -9.56 -3.77 4.05
N MET A 138 -10.00 -4.67 4.93
CA MET A 138 -11.42 -4.95 5.17
C MET A 138 -11.70 -5.37 6.61
N GLY A 139 -12.99 -5.42 6.95
CA GLY A 139 -13.43 -5.78 8.30
C GLY A 139 -13.25 -4.63 9.31
N PRO A 140 -13.27 -4.93 10.61
CA PRO A 140 -13.13 -3.93 11.65
C PRO A 140 -11.68 -3.48 11.81
N GLU A 141 -11.51 -2.24 12.25
CA GLU A 141 -10.25 -1.74 12.76
C GLU A 141 -9.85 -2.54 14.02
N GLY A 142 -8.55 -2.74 14.23
CA GLY A 142 -8.03 -3.50 15.37
C GLY A 142 -8.21 -5.02 15.28
N ALA A 143 -8.60 -5.56 14.13
CA ALA A 143 -8.79 -7.00 13.95
C ALA A 143 -7.53 -7.81 14.24
N TRP A 144 -6.35 -7.27 13.92
CA TRP A 144 -5.07 -7.88 14.21
C TRP A 144 -4.20 -6.98 15.08
N GLY A 145 -3.69 -7.52 16.18
CA GLY A 145 -2.87 -6.78 17.13
C GLY A 145 -3.56 -5.58 17.83
N GLY A 146 -4.90 -5.47 17.72
CA GLY A 146 -5.64 -4.31 18.22
C GLY A 146 -5.47 -3.05 17.36
N VAL A 147 -4.77 -3.13 16.24
CA VAL A 147 -4.38 -1.99 15.40
C VAL A 147 -4.91 -2.15 13.98
N TRP A 148 -4.44 -3.17 13.26
CA TRP A 148 -4.64 -3.27 11.82
C TRP A 148 -5.96 -3.96 11.44
N MET A 149 -6.49 -3.57 10.30
CA MET A 149 -7.58 -4.31 9.63
C MET A 149 -7.00 -5.55 8.94
N LYS A 150 -7.83 -6.55 8.68
CA LYS A 150 -7.51 -7.65 7.77
C LYS A 150 -7.08 -7.08 6.41
N SER A 151 -5.89 -7.44 5.91
CA SER A 151 -5.30 -6.82 4.72
C SER A 151 -4.10 -7.61 4.19
N LEU A 152 -3.54 -7.13 3.09
CA LEU A 152 -2.20 -7.46 2.63
C LEU A 152 -1.32 -6.23 2.82
N GLU A 153 -0.02 -6.43 3.03
CA GLU A 153 0.89 -5.35 3.34
C GLU A 153 2.10 -5.35 2.40
N CYS A 154 2.37 -4.17 1.85
CA CYS A 154 3.68 -3.81 1.34
C CYS A 154 4.44 -3.17 2.50
N GLN A 155 5.35 -3.91 3.07
CA GLN A 155 6.13 -3.48 4.23
C GLN A 155 6.93 -2.22 3.91
N VAL A 156 6.90 -1.24 4.80
CA VAL A 156 7.77 -0.07 4.81
C VAL A 156 8.54 -0.13 6.13
N MET A 157 9.60 -0.91 6.13
CA MET A 157 10.49 -1.03 7.28
C MET A 157 11.92 -0.89 6.76
N GLU A 158 12.76 -0.19 7.51
CA GLU A 158 14.17 -0.02 7.19
C GLU A 158 14.82 -1.38 6.89
N GLN A 159 15.48 -1.52 5.73
CA GLN A 159 16.07 -2.76 5.20
C GLN A 159 15.06 -3.86 4.77
N ALA A 160 13.76 -3.66 4.99
CA ALA A 160 12.72 -4.61 4.61
C ALA A 160 11.62 -3.99 3.72
N CYS A 161 11.86 -2.79 3.19
CA CYS A 161 10.90 -2.10 2.33
C CYS A 161 10.56 -2.94 1.09
N GLY A 162 9.26 -3.15 0.83
CA GLY A 162 8.77 -3.99 -0.26
C GLY A 162 8.57 -5.47 0.06
N ASP A 163 8.91 -5.93 1.28
CA ASP A 163 8.53 -7.26 1.74
C ASP A 163 7.00 -7.42 1.76
N PHE A 164 6.52 -8.65 1.76
CA PHE A 164 5.09 -8.96 1.73
C PHE A 164 4.62 -9.59 3.03
N ILE A 165 3.48 -9.11 3.55
CA ILE A 165 2.86 -9.67 4.76
C ILE A 165 1.37 -9.96 4.54
N CYS A 166 0.94 -11.15 4.95
CA CYS A 166 -0.47 -11.48 5.15
C CYS A 166 -0.90 -11.04 6.55
N VAL A 167 -1.86 -10.12 6.65
CA VAL A 167 -2.36 -9.60 7.92
C VAL A 167 -3.70 -10.25 8.25
N ASP A 168 -3.82 -10.79 9.48
CA ASP A 168 -4.97 -11.59 9.94
C ASP A 168 -5.17 -12.85 9.08
N THR A 169 -6.35 -13.17 8.65
CA THR A 169 -6.73 -14.38 7.91
C THR A 169 -6.69 -14.17 6.38
N THR A 170 -5.69 -13.46 5.88
CA THR A 170 -5.41 -13.31 4.44
C THR A 170 -4.37 -14.32 3.96
N PHE A 171 -4.36 -14.57 2.65
CA PHE A 171 -3.45 -15.52 2.00
C PHE A 171 -3.02 -15.01 0.64
N ALA A 172 -1.83 -15.43 0.22
CA ALA A 172 -1.29 -15.23 -1.12
C ALA A 172 -0.42 -16.41 -1.55
N ASP A 173 -0.27 -16.63 -2.85
CA ASP A 173 0.67 -17.57 -3.41
C ASP A 173 1.81 -16.79 -4.07
N ILE A 174 3.06 -16.96 -3.60
CA ILE A 174 4.22 -16.16 -4.03
C ILE A 174 5.33 -17.09 -4.51
N PRO A 175 5.93 -16.86 -5.69
CA PRO A 175 7.13 -17.57 -6.12
C PRO A 175 8.28 -17.28 -5.13
N ALA A 176 8.68 -18.29 -4.34
CA ALA A 176 9.63 -18.05 -3.26
C ALA A 176 10.51 -19.26 -2.99
N VAL A 177 11.70 -19.00 -2.45
CA VAL A 177 12.66 -20.01 -2.01
C VAL A 177 13.08 -19.75 -0.57
N LYS A 178 13.54 -20.79 0.12
CA LYS A 178 14.29 -20.64 1.38
C LYS A 178 15.79 -20.64 1.08
N PRO A 179 16.50 -19.53 1.33
CA PRO A 179 17.97 -19.49 1.15
C PRO A 179 18.72 -20.50 2.04
N SER A 180 18.15 -20.84 3.20
CA SER A 180 18.59 -21.93 4.08
C SER A 180 17.37 -22.51 4.83
N PRO A 181 17.46 -23.71 5.46
CA PRO A 181 16.33 -24.34 6.15
C PRO A 181 15.66 -23.45 7.19
N ASP A 182 16.45 -22.68 7.94
CA ASP A 182 15.97 -21.81 9.02
C ASP A 182 15.66 -20.36 8.57
N ALA A 183 15.92 -20.04 7.28
CA ALA A 183 15.65 -18.71 6.76
C ALA A 183 14.15 -18.50 6.49
N ARG A 184 13.71 -17.26 6.52
CA ARG A 184 12.41 -16.87 5.96
C ARG A 184 12.41 -17.09 4.45
N PHE A 185 11.25 -17.33 3.87
CA PHE A 185 11.09 -17.36 2.43
C PHE A 185 11.45 -16.02 1.81
N GLN A 186 12.06 -16.07 0.64
CA GLN A 186 12.48 -14.93 -0.15
C GLN A 186 11.86 -15.06 -1.54
N TYR A 187 11.25 -13.97 -2.02
CA TYR A 187 10.73 -13.89 -3.38
C TYR A 187 11.81 -14.23 -4.40
N ARG A 188 11.43 -15.01 -5.40
CA ARG A 188 12.33 -15.36 -6.50
C ARG A 188 11.51 -15.59 -7.76
N VAL A 189 11.73 -14.74 -8.77
CA VAL A 189 11.09 -14.88 -10.09
C VAL A 189 11.34 -16.28 -10.65
N GLY A 190 10.26 -16.94 -11.10
CA GLY A 190 10.31 -18.28 -11.69
C GLY A 190 10.45 -19.44 -10.71
N ALA A 191 10.49 -19.19 -9.40
CA ALA A 191 10.41 -20.25 -8.39
C ALA A 191 8.99 -20.86 -8.32
N GLU A 192 8.89 -22.01 -7.65
CA GLU A 192 7.56 -22.57 -7.31
C GLU A 192 6.83 -21.63 -6.37
N LYS A 193 5.50 -21.55 -6.53
CA LYS A 193 4.66 -20.73 -5.67
C LYS A 193 4.47 -21.40 -4.32
N VAL A 194 4.72 -20.65 -3.26
CA VAL A 194 4.49 -21.03 -1.86
C VAL A 194 3.28 -20.27 -1.37
N THR A 195 2.39 -20.94 -0.65
CA THR A 195 1.24 -20.29 -0.01
C THR A 195 1.68 -19.62 1.29
N PHE A 196 1.37 -18.33 1.41
CA PHE A 196 1.51 -17.53 2.62
C PHE A 196 0.15 -17.31 3.25
N GLY A 197 0.10 -17.19 4.58
CA GLY A 197 -1.11 -17.01 5.36
C GLY A 197 -0.81 -16.91 6.86
N PRO A 198 -1.78 -17.08 7.77
CA PRO A 198 -1.63 -16.82 9.21
C PRO A 198 -0.47 -17.53 9.90
N GLU A 199 -0.11 -18.73 9.44
CA GLU A 199 1.00 -19.50 10.04
C GLU A 199 2.39 -19.08 9.49
N GLN A 200 2.43 -18.54 8.29
CA GLN A 200 3.62 -18.12 7.58
C GLN A 200 3.30 -16.90 6.71
N GLY A 201 3.03 -15.77 7.33
CA GLY A 201 2.52 -14.59 6.64
C GLY A 201 3.58 -13.72 5.97
N TYR A 202 4.88 -14.01 6.16
CA TYR A 202 5.96 -13.11 5.77
C TYR A 202 6.80 -13.68 4.62
N CYS A 203 6.92 -12.93 3.51
CA CYS A 203 7.82 -13.21 2.39
C CYS A 203 8.77 -12.04 2.18
N ARG A 204 10.09 -12.28 2.22
CA ARG A 204 11.10 -11.25 1.96
C ARG A 204 11.19 -10.95 0.46
N LYS A 205 11.50 -9.72 0.13
CA LYS A 205 11.92 -9.30 -1.21
C LYS A 205 13.17 -10.04 -1.68
N ASP A 206 13.44 -10.05 -2.98
CA ASP A 206 14.67 -10.63 -3.53
C ASP A 206 15.87 -9.70 -3.29
N GLU A 207 15.75 -8.43 -3.68
CA GLU A 207 16.80 -7.42 -3.52
C GLU A 207 16.26 -6.17 -2.81
N ASP A 208 17.17 -5.41 -2.19
CA ASP A 208 16.82 -4.17 -1.52
C ASP A 208 16.99 -2.98 -2.46
N HIS A 209 15.87 -2.28 -2.70
CA HIS A 209 15.83 -1.09 -3.57
C HIS A 209 15.51 0.19 -2.78
N GLU A 210 15.51 0.12 -1.45
CA GLU A 210 15.28 1.28 -0.59
C GLU A 210 16.48 2.25 -0.65
N LYS A 211 16.19 3.54 -0.75
CA LYS A 211 17.22 4.58 -0.59
C LYS A 211 17.52 4.78 0.90
N PRO A 212 18.72 5.28 1.23
CA PRO A 212 19.09 5.54 2.61
C PRO A 212 18.08 6.43 3.36
N VAL A 213 18.02 6.27 4.69
CA VAL A 213 17.23 7.12 5.58
C VAL A 213 17.42 8.60 5.27
N GLY A 214 16.33 9.37 5.33
CA GLY A 214 16.31 10.80 4.98
C GLY A 214 16.12 11.09 3.48
N HIS A 215 16.01 10.05 2.62
CA HIS A 215 15.72 10.23 1.20
C HIS A 215 14.29 9.79 0.88
N TRP A 216 13.67 10.49 -0.08
CA TRP A 216 12.36 10.09 -0.60
C TRP A 216 12.46 8.83 -1.45
N ASN A 217 11.64 7.84 -1.11
CA ASN A 217 11.44 6.59 -1.84
C ASN A 217 10.10 6.63 -2.55
N LEU A 218 10.05 6.11 -3.78
CA LEU A 218 8.82 5.87 -4.51
C LEU A 218 8.35 4.45 -4.25
N LEU A 219 7.14 4.30 -3.74
CA LEU A 219 6.46 3.02 -3.56
C LEU A 219 5.25 2.98 -4.48
N GLU A 220 5.14 1.87 -5.23
CA GLU A 220 4.01 1.62 -6.12
C GLU A 220 3.40 0.24 -5.79
N ILE A 221 2.09 0.16 -5.78
CA ILE A 221 1.35 -1.10 -5.67
C ILE A 221 0.39 -1.19 -6.84
N TYR A 222 0.54 -2.23 -7.64
CA TYR A 222 -0.41 -2.58 -8.68
C TYR A 222 -1.29 -3.70 -8.18
N THR A 223 -2.61 -3.60 -8.40
CA THR A 223 -3.54 -4.69 -8.11
C THR A 223 -4.48 -4.88 -9.31
N PHE A 224 -4.63 -6.12 -9.75
CA PHE A 224 -5.60 -6.47 -10.79
C PHE A 224 -6.18 -7.87 -10.54
N GLY A 225 -7.51 -7.97 -10.49
CA GLY A 225 -8.17 -9.19 -10.05
C GLY A 225 -7.73 -9.57 -8.63
N ASN A 226 -7.20 -10.76 -8.46
CA ASN A 226 -6.64 -11.27 -7.20
C ASN A 226 -5.10 -11.42 -7.24
N GLU A 227 -4.44 -10.47 -7.88
CA GLU A 227 -2.98 -10.39 -7.95
C GLU A 227 -2.48 -9.00 -7.54
N SER A 228 -1.26 -8.91 -7.04
CA SER A 228 -0.61 -7.64 -6.72
C SER A 228 0.89 -7.66 -6.98
N ILE A 229 1.44 -6.47 -7.29
CA ILE A 229 2.87 -6.27 -7.52
C ILE A 229 3.32 -5.09 -6.66
N HIS A 230 4.39 -5.29 -5.87
CA HIS A 230 5.07 -4.21 -5.15
C HIS A 230 6.30 -3.75 -5.94
N VAL A 231 6.43 -2.45 -6.10
CA VAL A 231 7.54 -1.81 -6.81
C VAL A 231 8.13 -0.74 -5.91
N ILE A 232 9.43 -0.77 -5.70
CA ILE A 232 10.17 0.21 -4.92
C ILE A 232 11.23 0.86 -5.81
N ASN A 233 11.15 2.18 -5.94
CA ASN A 233 12.08 2.99 -6.77
C ASN A 233 12.19 2.47 -8.23
N GLY A 234 11.10 1.94 -8.77
CA GLY A 234 11.00 1.44 -10.14
C GLY A 234 11.33 -0.05 -10.33
N GLU A 235 11.80 -0.73 -9.28
CA GLU A 235 12.19 -2.14 -9.31
C GLU A 235 11.12 -3.03 -8.65
N ILE A 236 10.84 -4.20 -9.24
CA ILE A 236 9.86 -5.16 -8.73
C ILE A 236 10.43 -5.86 -7.50
N ASN A 237 9.80 -5.67 -6.35
CA ASN A 237 10.17 -6.36 -5.11
C ASN A 237 9.36 -7.63 -4.86
N MET A 238 8.11 -7.67 -5.37
CA MET A 238 7.19 -8.77 -5.09
C MET A 238 6.12 -8.89 -6.16
N HIS A 239 5.76 -10.11 -6.54
CA HIS A 239 4.54 -10.41 -7.29
C HIS A 239 3.78 -11.52 -6.55
N ALA A 240 2.64 -11.18 -6.00
CA ALA A 240 1.76 -12.07 -5.26
C ALA A 240 0.53 -12.42 -6.09
N TYR A 241 0.13 -13.68 -6.04
CA TYR A 241 -0.95 -14.28 -6.81
C TYR A 241 -2.03 -14.83 -5.88
N ASN A 242 -3.21 -15.07 -6.44
CA ASN A 242 -4.30 -15.76 -5.76
C ASN A 242 -4.57 -15.19 -4.36
N LEU A 243 -4.66 -13.86 -4.29
CA LEU A 243 -4.95 -13.11 -3.07
C LEU A 243 -6.35 -13.49 -2.59
N ARG A 244 -6.47 -13.88 -1.32
CA ARG A 244 -7.72 -14.37 -0.75
C ARG A 244 -7.76 -14.19 0.76
N TYR A 245 -8.91 -14.40 1.36
CA TYR A 245 -9.10 -14.34 2.80
C TYR A 245 -10.08 -15.39 3.27
N GLN A 246 -10.07 -15.72 4.57
CA GLN A 246 -11.03 -16.61 5.19
C GLN A 246 -12.29 -15.83 5.58
N GLU A 247 -13.45 -16.35 5.11
CA GLU A 247 -14.76 -15.89 5.52
C GLU A 247 -15.67 -17.07 5.79
N ASN A 248 -16.18 -17.20 7.01
CA ASN A 248 -17.08 -18.30 7.43
C ASN A 248 -16.53 -19.71 7.07
N GLY A 249 -15.23 -19.91 7.24
CA GLY A 249 -14.55 -21.18 6.95
C GLY A 249 -14.33 -21.47 5.46
N ARG A 250 -14.47 -20.49 4.59
CA ARG A 250 -14.21 -20.60 3.14
C ARG A 250 -13.16 -19.55 2.71
N GLU A 251 -12.37 -19.91 1.73
CA GLU A 251 -11.50 -18.95 1.06
C GLU A 251 -12.29 -18.16 0.01
N VAL A 252 -12.17 -16.84 0.04
CA VAL A 252 -12.83 -15.89 -0.87
C VAL A 252 -11.75 -15.04 -1.52
N PRO A 253 -11.79 -14.78 -2.84
CA PRO A 253 -10.85 -13.89 -3.48
C PRO A 253 -10.83 -12.50 -2.84
N LEU A 254 -9.64 -11.96 -2.61
CA LEU A 254 -9.41 -10.61 -2.08
C LEU A 254 -9.00 -9.69 -3.22
N THR A 255 -9.96 -8.96 -3.77
CA THR A 255 -9.78 -8.16 -4.99
C THR A 255 -9.96 -6.67 -4.78
N ARG A 256 -10.43 -6.26 -3.58
CA ARG A 256 -10.72 -4.87 -3.25
C ARG A 256 -10.61 -4.61 -1.76
N GLY A 257 -10.40 -3.37 -1.40
CA GLY A 257 -10.38 -2.92 -0.02
C GLY A 257 -9.95 -1.48 0.14
N LYS A 258 -9.79 -1.05 1.38
CA LYS A 258 -9.24 0.24 1.76
C LYS A 258 -7.71 0.20 1.75
N ILE A 259 -7.10 1.38 1.82
CA ILE A 259 -5.66 1.55 1.98
C ILE A 259 -5.41 2.08 3.39
N GLN A 260 -4.39 1.54 4.08
CA GLN A 260 -3.95 1.99 5.39
C GLN A 260 -2.47 2.40 5.31
N LEU A 261 -2.12 3.48 6.02
CA LEU A 261 -0.73 3.86 6.32
C LEU A 261 -0.50 3.64 7.80
N GLN A 262 0.56 2.91 8.15
CA GLN A 262 0.83 2.54 9.54
C GLN A 262 1.56 3.62 10.33
N SER A 263 1.24 3.68 11.62
CA SER A 263 2.04 4.27 12.69
C SER A 263 2.56 3.14 13.56
N GLU A 264 3.87 2.92 13.59
CA GLU A 264 4.49 1.78 14.28
C GLU A 264 5.86 2.11 14.93
N GLY A 265 5.90 3.14 15.75
CA GLY A 265 7.06 3.46 16.60
C GLY A 265 8.15 4.31 15.92
N ALA A 266 7.99 4.70 14.64
CA ALA A 266 8.92 5.56 13.93
C ALA A 266 8.22 6.69 13.18
N GLU A 267 8.90 7.84 13.13
CA GLU A 267 8.44 8.98 12.35
C GLU A 267 8.64 8.75 10.85
N ILE A 268 7.58 8.98 10.07
CA ILE A 268 7.59 8.84 8.63
C ILE A 268 6.74 9.93 7.97
N PHE A 269 7.15 10.35 6.79
CA PHE A 269 6.43 11.29 5.94
C PHE A 269 5.94 10.61 4.67
N TYR A 270 4.69 10.88 4.27
CA TYR A 270 4.09 10.41 3.03
C TYR A 270 3.61 11.59 2.19
N ARG A 271 3.87 11.59 0.89
CA ARG A 271 3.39 12.61 -0.05
C ARG A 271 3.06 12.02 -1.41
N ASN A 272 2.47 12.82 -2.30
CA ASN A 272 2.15 12.43 -3.67
C ASN A 272 1.36 11.11 -3.72
N ILE A 273 0.40 10.95 -2.79
CA ILE A 273 -0.42 9.73 -2.66
C ILE A 273 -1.53 9.82 -3.69
N GLN A 274 -1.44 9.01 -4.73
CA GLN A 274 -2.36 9.03 -5.86
C GLN A 274 -2.67 7.63 -6.38
N ILE A 275 -3.81 7.47 -7.01
CA ILE A 275 -4.31 6.20 -7.52
C ILE A 275 -4.91 6.39 -8.91
N THR A 276 -4.72 5.42 -9.80
CA THR A 276 -5.40 5.36 -11.10
C THR A 276 -5.95 3.96 -11.33
N PRO A 277 -7.16 3.81 -11.89
CA PRO A 277 -7.68 2.49 -12.26
C PRO A 277 -6.86 1.88 -13.40
N ILE A 278 -6.65 0.56 -13.35
CA ILE A 278 -6.02 -0.20 -14.42
C ILE A 278 -6.95 -1.29 -14.93
N THR A 279 -6.79 -1.68 -16.19
CA THR A 279 -7.54 -2.77 -16.84
C THR A 279 -6.69 -4.01 -17.10
N GLU A 280 -5.40 -3.89 -16.90
CA GLU A 280 -4.39 -4.96 -17.00
C GLU A 280 -3.09 -4.49 -16.31
N PHE A 281 -2.19 -5.40 -15.99
CA PHE A 281 -0.86 -4.99 -15.54
C PHE A 281 -0.08 -4.37 -16.71
N PRO A 282 0.77 -3.34 -16.45
CA PRO A 282 1.69 -2.82 -17.44
C PRO A 282 2.59 -3.92 -18.05
N GLY A 283 2.84 -3.86 -19.35
CA GLY A 283 3.60 -4.89 -20.05
C GLY A 283 5.09 -5.03 -19.63
N ARG A 284 5.52 -4.26 -18.63
CA ARG A 284 6.84 -4.39 -18.00
C ARG A 284 6.89 -5.46 -16.89
N PHE A 285 5.74 -6.04 -16.53
CA PHE A 285 5.58 -7.01 -15.43
C PHE A 285 5.31 -8.42 -15.96
#